data_03faa414bbafcc903ebff3980960a507
#
_entry.id   03faa414bbafcc903ebff3980960a507
#
_cell.length_a   1.000
_cell.length_b   1.000
_cell.length_c   1.000
_cell.angle_alpha   90.00
_cell.angle_beta   90.00
_cell.angle_gamma   90.00
#
_symmetry.space_group_name_H-M   'P 1'
#
loop_
_entity.id
_entity.type
_entity.pdbx_description
1 polymer ?
#
loop_
_entity_poly.entity_id
_entity_poly.type
_entity_poly.pdbx_seq_one_letter_code
_entity_poly.pdbx_strand_id
1 'polypeptide(L)'
;NSYTIGLATYNGTDFTLTGETALLNKTQYNENPVYKAETLTVNGNKIGYLMYNGFIKDYDTELNNAFAQFKADGVSSLVLDLRYNGGGSVETATDLASMITGQFNGQVFYQEFWNDDRQADYAENGLFDSTISNGSSISSLNLSQVYIITTRRTASASELVLNGLKPYIDAVQVGDTTTGKFQASFLLYDAPAPQFSRSEANPNHTYAMLPLVFKTANAA
;
A
#
# COMPACT_ATOMS: atom_id res chain seq x y z
N ASN A 1 5.86 -18.72 23.05
CA ASN A 1 6.85 -19.65 22.52
C ASN A 1 8.12 -18.88 22.14
N SER A 2 9.28 -19.37 22.56
CA SER A 2 10.59 -18.84 22.20
C SER A 2 11.36 -19.83 21.33
N TYR A 3 12.30 -19.33 20.53
CA TYR A 3 13.24 -20.13 19.75
C TYR A 3 14.57 -19.40 19.63
N THR A 4 15.64 -20.17 19.49
CA THR A 4 17.00 -19.65 19.33
C THR A 4 17.44 -19.82 17.88
N ILE A 5 17.96 -18.75 17.28
CA ILE A 5 18.59 -18.78 15.95
C ILE A 5 20.10 -18.66 16.09
N GLY A 6 20.84 -19.40 15.26
CA GLY A 6 22.28 -19.21 15.08
C GLY A 6 22.53 -18.10 14.08
N LEU A 7 23.54 -17.27 14.33
CA LEU A 7 23.96 -16.21 13.43
C LEU A 7 25.06 -16.70 12.48
N ALA A 8 25.10 -16.15 11.26
CA ALA A 8 26.08 -16.50 10.26
C ALA A 8 26.55 -15.25 9.51
N THR A 9 27.78 -15.24 9.04
CA THR A 9 28.28 -14.28 8.06
C THR A 9 28.19 -14.87 6.66
N TYR A 10 27.91 -14.01 5.67
CA TYR A 10 27.88 -14.37 4.25
C TYR A 10 29.10 -13.76 3.56
N ASN A 11 29.88 -14.57 2.85
CA ASN A 11 31.10 -14.12 2.15
C ASN A 11 30.90 -13.81 0.66
N GLY A 12 29.64 -13.85 0.20
CA GLY A 12 29.28 -13.70 -1.22
C GLY A 12 28.99 -15.03 -1.93
N THR A 13 29.37 -16.15 -1.35
CA THR A 13 29.15 -17.49 -1.90
C THR A 13 28.51 -18.43 -0.86
N ASP A 14 29.05 -18.46 0.37
CA ASP A 14 28.67 -19.38 1.44
C ASP A 14 28.36 -18.65 2.76
N PHE A 15 27.58 -19.32 3.61
CA PHE A 15 27.31 -18.91 4.99
C PHE A 15 28.26 -19.65 5.97
N THR A 16 28.88 -18.89 6.86
CA THR A 16 29.70 -19.43 7.97
C THR A 16 29.06 -19.05 9.29
N LEU A 17 28.75 -20.04 10.13
CA LEU A 17 28.22 -19.80 11.47
C LEU A 17 29.23 -19.03 12.31
N THR A 18 28.78 -17.96 12.99
CA THR A 18 29.61 -17.14 13.88
C THR A 18 29.80 -17.77 15.24
N GLY A 19 28.97 -18.76 15.60
CA GLY A 19 28.86 -19.30 16.97
C GLY A 19 27.97 -18.46 17.88
N GLU A 20 27.56 -17.27 17.47
CA GLU A 20 26.62 -16.44 18.21
C GLU A 20 25.19 -16.92 18.02
N THR A 21 24.35 -16.69 19.03
CA THR A 21 22.93 -17.03 18.98
C THR A 21 22.07 -15.87 19.46
N ALA A 22 20.85 -15.77 18.96
CA ALA A 22 19.83 -14.85 19.43
C ALA A 22 18.59 -15.60 19.89
N LEU A 23 18.15 -15.35 21.12
CA LEU A 23 16.87 -15.86 21.64
C LEU A 23 15.74 -14.92 21.21
N LEU A 24 14.77 -15.46 20.46
CA LEU A 24 13.60 -14.75 19.99
C LEU A 24 12.34 -15.26 20.69
N ASN A 25 11.49 -14.34 21.12
CA ASN A 25 10.18 -14.64 21.66
C ASN A 25 9.10 -14.24 20.64
N LYS A 26 8.14 -15.14 20.39
CA LYS A 26 6.98 -14.79 19.58
C LYS A 26 6.12 -13.78 20.31
N THR A 27 5.88 -12.65 19.66
CA THR A 27 4.88 -11.65 20.04
C THR A 27 3.98 -11.38 18.85
N GLN A 28 2.76 -10.93 19.10
CA GLN A 28 1.97 -10.34 18.04
C GLN A 28 2.61 -8.99 17.69
N TYR A 29 3.02 -8.83 16.46
CA TYR A 29 3.69 -7.63 15.98
C TYR A 29 3.11 -7.24 14.62
N ASN A 30 2.76 -5.96 14.48
CA ASN A 30 2.35 -5.36 13.23
C ASN A 30 3.40 -4.30 12.89
N GLU A 31 4.16 -4.50 11.82
CA GLU A 31 5.24 -3.60 11.45
C GLU A 31 4.68 -2.32 10.84
N ASN A 32 5.19 -1.16 11.29
CA ASN A 32 4.85 0.12 10.67
C ASN A 32 5.38 0.16 9.22
N PRO A 33 4.49 0.25 8.23
CA PRO A 33 4.89 0.22 6.81
C PRO A 33 5.58 1.51 6.34
N VAL A 34 5.46 2.62 7.06
CA VAL A 34 6.23 3.84 6.83
C VAL A 34 7.65 3.61 7.33
N TYR A 35 8.42 2.84 6.55
CA TYR A 35 9.77 2.41 6.96
C TYR A 35 10.73 3.58 7.05
N LYS A 36 10.63 4.54 6.10
CA LYS A 36 11.45 5.74 6.06
C LYS A 36 10.70 6.88 5.39
N ALA A 37 10.66 8.03 6.04
CA ALA A 37 10.16 9.29 5.47
C ALA A 37 11.19 10.39 5.76
N GLU A 38 11.78 10.97 4.71
CA GLU A 38 12.82 11.99 4.84
C GLU A 38 12.65 13.09 3.81
N THR A 39 12.90 14.33 4.22
CA THR A 39 13.03 15.44 3.29
C THR A 39 14.51 15.65 2.93
N LEU A 40 14.84 15.42 1.68
CA LEU A 40 16.17 15.62 1.12
C LEU A 40 16.26 17.00 0.47
N THR A 41 17.45 17.63 0.55
CA THR A 41 17.72 18.88 -0.18
C THR A 41 18.76 18.61 -1.26
N VAL A 42 18.35 18.75 -2.52
CA VAL A 42 19.23 18.52 -3.68
C VAL A 42 19.18 19.75 -4.57
N ASN A 43 20.31 20.40 -4.75
CA ASN A 43 20.43 21.65 -5.55
C ASN A 43 19.40 22.73 -5.14
N GLY A 44 19.11 22.85 -3.85
CA GLY A 44 18.13 23.79 -3.30
C GLY A 44 16.66 23.33 -3.36
N ASN A 45 16.36 22.24 -4.03
CA ASN A 45 15.00 21.68 -4.09
C ASN A 45 14.73 20.72 -2.92
N LYS A 46 13.53 20.76 -2.37
CA LYS A 46 13.06 19.85 -1.33
C LYS A 46 12.38 18.63 -1.95
N ILE A 47 12.95 17.46 -1.72
CA ILE A 47 12.47 16.18 -2.24
C ILE A 47 12.04 15.31 -1.08
N GLY A 48 10.78 14.88 -1.06
CA GLY A 48 10.32 13.86 -0.14
C GLY A 48 10.79 12.47 -0.61
N TYR A 49 11.37 11.71 0.29
CA TYR A 49 11.63 10.28 0.08
C TYR A 49 10.81 9.48 1.06
N LEU A 50 9.90 8.64 0.52
CA LEU A 50 9.06 7.75 1.30
C LEU A 50 9.32 6.30 0.89
N MET A 51 9.90 5.49 1.77
CA MET A 51 9.96 4.04 1.64
C MET A 51 8.79 3.41 2.39
N TYR A 52 7.88 2.80 1.64
CA TYR A 52 6.60 2.31 2.13
C TYR A 52 6.46 0.82 1.81
N ASN A 53 6.41 -0.03 2.85
CA ASN A 53 6.59 -1.48 2.72
C ASN A 53 5.27 -2.29 2.67
N GLY A 54 4.12 -1.66 2.88
CA GLY A 54 2.83 -2.35 2.83
C GLY A 54 1.64 -1.38 3.00
N PHE A 55 0.51 -1.69 2.39
CA PHE A 55 -0.73 -0.92 2.55
C PHE A 55 -1.53 -1.50 3.70
N ILE A 56 -1.23 -1.03 4.93
CA ILE A 56 -1.81 -1.50 6.19
C ILE A 56 -2.66 -0.37 6.78
N LYS A 57 -3.98 -0.53 6.75
CA LYS A 57 -4.96 0.48 7.17
C LYS A 57 -4.74 1.04 8.58
N ASP A 58 -4.28 0.20 9.50
CA ASP A 58 -4.01 0.62 10.88
C ASP A 58 -2.95 1.73 10.99
N TYR A 59 -2.17 1.97 9.92
CA TYR A 59 -1.10 2.97 9.84
C TYR A 59 -1.39 4.14 8.89
N ASP A 60 -2.66 4.34 8.49
CA ASP A 60 -3.04 5.47 7.63
C ASP A 60 -2.72 6.83 8.29
N THR A 61 -2.80 6.89 9.63
CA THR A 61 -2.42 8.09 10.39
C THR A 61 -0.93 8.39 10.28
N GLU A 62 -0.07 7.40 10.42
CA GLU A 62 1.39 7.53 10.30
C GLU A 62 1.77 7.94 8.88
N LEU A 63 1.12 7.37 7.88
CA LEU A 63 1.32 7.75 6.48
C LEU A 63 0.91 9.22 6.27
N ASN A 64 -0.26 9.63 6.74
CA ASN A 64 -0.74 11.01 6.63
C ASN A 64 0.18 12.01 7.37
N ASN A 65 0.73 11.61 8.53
CA ASN A 65 1.70 12.43 9.28
C ASN A 65 3.01 12.61 8.52
N ALA A 66 3.49 11.60 7.79
CA ALA A 66 4.67 11.73 6.93
C ALA A 66 4.42 12.77 5.82
N PHE A 67 3.24 12.76 5.20
CA PHE A 67 2.86 13.77 4.22
C PHE A 67 2.65 15.16 4.82
N ALA A 68 2.11 15.26 6.04
CA ALA A 68 2.03 16.52 6.77
C ALA A 68 3.42 17.14 7.00
N GLN A 69 4.42 16.30 7.34
CA GLN A 69 5.80 16.76 7.49
C GLN A 69 6.39 17.20 6.15
N PHE A 70 6.22 16.44 5.08
CA PHE A 70 6.67 16.83 3.74
C PHE A 70 6.08 18.16 3.30
N LYS A 71 4.78 18.37 3.58
CA LYS A 71 4.09 19.64 3.30
C LYS A 71 4.67 20.80 4.11
N ALA A 72 4.93 20.60 5.40
CA ALA A 72 5.53 21.61 6.29
C ALA A 72 6.97 21.95 5.85
N ASP A 73 7.71 20.98 5.36
CA ASP A 73 9.07 21.16 4.84
C ASP A 73 9.11 21.87 3.48
N GLY A 74 7.97 21.96 2.78
CA GLY A 74 7.88 22.55 1.45
C GLY A 74 8.39 21.62 0.35
N VAL A 75 8.15 20.31 0.48
CA VAL A 75 8.48 19.31 -0.54
C VAL A 75 7.76 19.64 -1.84
N SER A 76 8.52 19.69 -2.94
CA SER A 76 8.03 19.97 -4.30
C SER A 76 8.17 18.79 -5.27
N SER A 77 8.77 17.69 -4.83
CA SER A 77 8.92 16.44 -5.60
C SER A 77 8.92 15.26 -4.64
N LEU A 78 8.38 14.11 -5.06
CA LEU A 78 8.30 12.90 -4.24
C LEU A 78 8.98 11.73 -4.96
N VAL A 79 9.81 11.00 -4.21
CA VAL A 79 10.28 9.66 -4.54
C VAL A 79 9.56 8.68 -3.62
N LEU A 80 8.67 7.89 -4.19
CA LEU A 80 7.92 6.83 -3.51
C LEU A 80 8.60 5.48 -3.77
N ASP A 81 9.18 4.89 -2.74
CA ASP A 81 9.90 3.61 -2.86
C ASP A 81 8.99 2.44 -2.45
N LEU A 82 8.53 1.70 -3.45
CA LEU A 82 7.67 0.52 -3.31
C LEU A 82 8.38 -0.80 -3.64
N ARG A 83 9.74 -0.82 -3.61
CA ARG A 83 10.53 -2.00 -4.00
C ARG A 83 10.18 -3.27 -3.22
N TYR A 84 9.77 -3.14 -1.98
CA TYR A 84 9.43 -4.26 -1.11
C TYR A 84 7.94 -4.35 -0.78
N ASN A 85 7.10 -3.54 -1.44
CA ASN A 85 5.68 -3.43 -1.16
C ASN A 85 4.84 -4.36 -2.05
N GLY A 86 4.33 -5.44 -1.49
CA GLY A 86 3.46 -6.42 -2.17
C GLY A 86 1.99 -6.01 -2.26
N GLY A 87 1.63 -4.79 -1.83
CA GLY A 87 0.25 -4.29 -1.82
C GLY A 87 -0.39 -4.29 -0.43
N GLY A 88 -1.70 -4.47 -0.39
CA GLY A 88 -2.53 -4.46 0.82
C GLY A 88 -3.88 -3.78 0.61
N SER A 89 -4.26 -2.88 1.50
CA SER A 89 -5.53 -2.14 1.48
C SER A 89 -5.67 -1.26 0.24
N VAL A 90 -6.76 -1.41 -0.49
CA VAL A 90 -7.13 -0.57 -1.63
C VAL A 90 -7.49 0.85 -1.15
N GLU A 91 -8.17 0.96 -0.01
CA GLU A 91 -8.51 2.24 0.62
C GLU A 91 -7.23 3.05 0.95
N THR A 92 -6.26 2.45 1.62
CA THR A 92 -4.96 3.09 1.91
C THR A 92 -4.21 3.49 0.62
N ALA A 93 -4.36 2.72 -0.48
CA ALA A 93 -3.78 3.10 -1.77
C ALA A 93 -4.46 4.35 -2.36
N THR A 94 -5.76 4.48 -2.20
CA THR A 94 -6.54 5.66 -2.58
C THR A 94 -6.12 6.89 -1.75
N ASP A 95 -5.98 6.72 -0.44
CA ASP A 95 -5.49 7.75 0.46
C ASP A 95 -4.09 8.22 0.06
N LEU A 96 -3.15 7.30 -0.22
CA LEU A 96 -1.81 7.65 -0.67
C LEU A 96 -1.82 8.43 -1.99
N ALA A 97 -2.64 8.01 -2.95
CA ALA A 97 -2.80 8.74 -4.22
C ALA A 97 -3.36 10.15 -3.98
N SER A 98 -4.31 10.30 -3.06
CA SER A 98 -4.89 11.57 -2.64
C SER A 98 -3.89 12.47 -1.88
N MET A 99 -3.00 11.87 -1.07
CA MET A 99 -1.90 12.59 -0.42
C MET A 99 -0.88 13.12 -1.43
N ILE A 100 -0.59 12.37 -2.49
CA ILE A 100 0.32 12.81 -3.55
C ILE A 100 -0.29 13.98 -4.34
N THR A 101 -1.55 13.89 -4.71
CA THR A 101 -2.21 14.82 -5.65
C THR A 101 -3.00 15.93 -4.95
N GLY A 102 -4.10 15.60 -4.27
CA GLY A 102 -5.00 16.56 -3.59
C GLY A 102 -5.96 17.34 -4.50
N GLN A 103 -5.60 17.61 -5.75
CA GLN A 103 -6.39 18.40 -6.70
C GLN A 103 -7.53 17.63 -7.39
N PHE A 104 -7.63 16.32 -7.17
CA PHE A 104 -8.61 15.46 -7.86
C PHE A 104 -9.69 14.87 -6.94
N ASN A 105 -9.85 15.42 -5.73
CA ASN A 105 -10.84 14.94 -4.77
C ASN A 105 -12.22 14.71 -5.41
N GLY A 106 -12.82 13.56 -5.18
CA GLY A 106 -14.12 13.13 -5.71
C GLY A 106 -14.09 12.64 -7.17
N GLN A 107 -12.94 12.68 -7.86
CA GLN A 107 -12.80 12.07 -9.18
C GLN A 107 -12.46 10.58 -9.05
N VAL A 108 -12.76 9.81 -10.08
CA VAL A 108 -12.51 8.37 -10.14
C VAL A 108 -11.00 8.09 -10.12
N PHE A 109 -10.50 7.41 -9.09
CA PHE A 109 -9.11 6.97 -9.04
C PHE A 109 -8.93 5.60 -9.71
N TYR A 110 -9.89 4.67 -9.47
CA TYR A 110 -9.94 3.37 -10.13
C TYR A 110 -11.39 2.92 -10.34
N GLN A 111 -11.55 1.97 -11.26
CA GLN A 111 -12.81 1.30 -11.57
C GLN A 111 -12.71 -0.19 -11.21
N GLU A 112 -13.81 -0.77 -10.74
CA GLU A 112 -13.93 -2.20 -10.47
C GLU A 112 -14.66 -2.93 -11.59
N PHE A 113 -14.12 -4.08 -11.98
CA PHE A 113 -14.72 -4.96 -12.97
C PHE A 113 -14.93 -6.35 -12.33
N TRP A 114 -16.17 -6.66 -12.06
CA TRP A 114 -16.64 -7.94 -11.55
C TRP A 114 -17.04 -8.86 -12.72
N ASN A 115 -17.46 -10.10 -12.42
CA ASN A 115 -18.14 -10.93 -13.40
C ASN A 115 -19.55 -10.39 -13.69
N ASP A 116 -20.17 -10.84 -14.79
CA ASP A 116 -21.45 -10.33 -15.28
C ASP A 116 -22.57 -10.44 -14.24
N ASP A 117 -22.56 -11.52 -13.42
CA ASP A 117 -23.57 -11.77 -12.39
C ASP A 117 -23.48 -10.80 -11.20
N ARG A 118 -22.34 -10.14 -11.01
CA ARG A 118 -22.02 -9.32 -9.83
C ARG A 118 -21.73 -7.86 -10.15
N GLN A 119 -21.44 -7.54 -11.40
CA GLN A 119 -21.05 -6.21 -11.82
C GLN A 119 -22.05 -5.13 -11.37
N ALA A 120 -23.35 -5.36 -11.55
CA ALA A 120 -24.38 -4.39 -11.24
C ALA A 120 -24.58 -4.15 -9.73
N ASP A 121 -24.32 -5.20 -8.91
CA ASP A 121 -24.64 -5.18 -7.48
C ASP A 121 -23.43 -4.80 -6.61
N TYR A 122 -22.18 -5.00 -7.12
CA TYR A 122 -20.98 -4.92 -6.30
C TYR A 122 -19.92 -3.96 -6.82
N ALA A 123 -19.95 -3.60 -8.11
CA ALA A 123 -18.90 -2.73 -8.64
C ALA A 123 -19.02 -1.30 -8.12
N GLU A 124 -17.98 -0.84 -7.44
CA GLU A 124 -17.86 0.52 -6.96
C GLU A 124 -16.57 1.13 -7.52
N ASN A 125 -16.63 2.40 -7.95
CA ASN A 125 -15.45 3.14 -8.33
C ASN A 125 -14.77 3.71 -7.08
N GLY A 126 -13.48 3.52 -6.93
CA GLY A 126 -12.71 4.25 -5.94
C GLY A 126 -12.50 5.69 -6.36
N LEU A 127 -12.76 6.62 -5.47
CA LEU A 127 -12.61 8.06 -5.71
C LEU A 127 -11.43 8.59 -4.90
N PHE A 128 -10.73 9.60 -5.44
CA PHE A 128 -9.80 10.36 -4.63
C PHE A 128 -10.50 10.98 -3.43
N ASP A 129 -9.86 10.91 -2.26
CA ASP A 129 -10.42 11.30 -0.98
C ASP A 129 -9.83 12.59 -0.40
N SER A 130 -10.57 13.21 0.52
CA SER A 130 -10.11 14.34 1.33
C SER A 130 -9.83 13.98 2.79
N THR A 131 -10.21 12.77 3.20
CA THR A 131 -10.05 12.25 4.57
C THR A 131 -9.56 10.81 4.55
N ILE A 132 -8.74 10.43 5.51
CA ILE A 132 -8.38 9.03 5.78
C ILE A 132 -9.48 8.33 6.59
N SER A 133 -9.38 7.01 6.74
CA SER A 133 -10.38 6.13 7.35
C SER A 133 -10.89 6.56 8.74
N ASN A 134 -10.08 7.30 9.52
CA ASN A 134 -10.47 7.83 10.84
C ASN A 134 -11.15 9.21 10.79
N GLY A 135 -11.41 9.75 9.59
CA GLY A 135 -12.02 11.06 9.37
C GLY A 135 -11.05 12.25 9.41
N SER A 136 -9.76 12.04 9.63
CA SER A 136 -8.76 13.12 9.59
C SER A 136 -8.52 13.59 8.17
N SER A 137 -8.35 14.90 7.98
CA SER A 137 -8.07 15.46 6.66
C SER A 137 -6.74 14.97 6.09
N ILE A 138 -6.72 14.67 4.81
CA ILE A 138 -5.53 14.26 4.06
C ILE A 138 -4.57 15.45 3.91
N SER A 139 -3.30 15.22 4.24
CA SER A 139 -2.20 16.15 4.01
C SER A 139 -1.65 15.98 2.61
N SER A 140 -2.19 16.72 1.63
CA SER A 140 -1.80 16.59 0.22
C SER A 140 -0.67 17.53 -0.18
N LEU A 141 0.19 17.04 -1.10
CA LEU A 141 1.33 17.77 -1.65
C LEU A 141 0.99 18.50 -2.96
N ASN A 142 -0.17 18.23 -3.57
CA ASN A 142 -0.62 18.81 -4.85
C ASN A 142 0.41 18.64 -5.99
N LEU A 143 1.07 17.48 -6.07
CA LEU A 143 2.08 17.22 -7.07
C LEU A 143 1.46 16.91 -8.45
N SER A 144 2.14 17.31 -9.51
CA SER A 144 1.86 16.94 -10.90
C SER A 144 2.79 15.82 -11.42
N GLN A 145 3.75 15.40 -10.62
CA GLN A 145 4.69 14.33 -10.93
C GLN A 145 5.11 13.59 -9.67
N VAL A 146 5.30 12.27 -9.80
CA VAL A 146 5.87 11.41 -8.75
C VAL A 146 6.82 10.38 -9.36
N TYR A 147 7.95 10.12 -8.70
CA TYR A 147 8.88 9.04 -9.07
C TYR A 147 8.61 7.83 -8.20
N ILE A 148 8.31 6.68 -8.79
CA ILE A 148 7.94 5.45 -8.08
C ILE A 148 8.99 4.38 -8.37
N ILE A 149 9.73 3.97 -7.32
CA ILE A 149 10.74 2.92 -7.44
C ILE A 149 10.06 1.57 -7.25
N THR A 150 10.24 0.68 -8.24
CA THR A 150 9.58 -0.62 -8.29
C THR A 150 10.56 -1.77 -8.53
N THR A 151 10.14 -2.96 -8.13
CA THR A 151 10.77 -4.24 -8.47
C THR A 151 9.70 -5.26 -8.81
N ARG A 152 10.12 -6.49 -9.19
CA ARG A 152 9.19 -7.62 -9.40
C ARG A 152 8.38 -8.02 -8.17
N ARG A 153 8.71 -7.50 -6.99
CA ARG A 153 7.94 -7.71 -5.75
C ARG A 153 6.87 -6.65 -5.52
N THR A 154 6.94 -5.54 -6.26
CA THR A 154 5.90 -4.51 -6.23
C THR A 154 4.62 -5.06 -6.85
N ALA A 155 3.51 -5.09 -6.10
CA ALA A 155 2.29 -5.79 -6.52
C ALA A 155 1.00 -5.13 -5.99
N SER A 156 -0.13 -5.42 -6.65
CA SER A 156 -1.49 -5.16 -6.15
C SER A 156 -1.74 -3.67 -5.86
N ALA A 157 -2.03 -3.27 -4.60
CA ALA A 157 -2.28 -1.87 -4.22
C ALA A 157 -1.12 -0.93 -4.62
N SER A 158 0.14 -1.40 -4.64
CA SER A 158 1.27 -0.64 -5.18
C SER A 158 1.14 -0.37 -6.68
N GLU A 159 0.68 -1.36 -7.43
CA GLU A 159 0.43 -1.23 -8.88
C GLU A 159 -0.80 -0.38 -9.15
N LEU A 160 -1.79 -0.44 -8.25
CA LEU A 160 -2.97 0.44 -8.30
C LEU A 160 -2.57 1.91 -8.16
N VAL A 161 -1.69 2.26 -7.21
CA VAL A 161 -1.17 3.63 -7.07
C VAL A 161 -0.47 4.08 -8.36
N LEU A 162 0.45 3.27 -8.87
CA LEU A 162 1.18 3.59 -10.10
C LEU A 162 0.24 3.76 -11.30
N ASN A 163 -0.69 2.83 -11.49
CA ASN A 163 -1.60 2.84 -12.65
C ASN A 163 -2.71 3.87 -12.52
N GLY A 164 -3.30 4.02 -11.33
CA GLY A 164 -4.40 4.95 -11.06
C GLY A 164 -3.99 6.42 -11.15
N LEU A 165 -2.71 6.75 -10.88
CA LEU A 165 -2.19 8.10 -11.00
C LEU A 165 -1.91 8.51 -12.46
N LYS A 166 -1.64 7.57 -13.38
CA LYS A 166 -1.26 7.87 -14.78
C LYS A 166 -2.23 8.77 -15.56
N PRO A 167 -3.57 8.68 -15.40
CA PRO A 167 -4.47 9.59 -16.08
C PRO A 167 -4.41 11.04 -15.59
N TYR A 168 -3.82 11.27 -14.41
CA TYR A 168 -3.91 12.52 -13.66
C TYR A 168 -2.60 13.30 -13.59
N ILE A 169 -1.50 12.58 -13.37
CA ILE A 169 -0.16 13.16 -13.20
C ILE A 169 0.90 12.31 -13.90
N ASP A 170 2.10 12.84 -14.03
CA ASP A 170 3.24 12.10 -14.55
C ASP A 170 3.77 11.13 -13.48
N ALA A 171 3.31 9.88 -13.52
CA ALA A 171 3.77 8.80 -12.64
C ALA A 171 4.95 8.07 -13.28
N VAL A 172 6.17 8.51 -12.95
CA VAL A 172 7.42 7.99 -13.51
C VAL A 172 7.86 6.73 -12.76
N GLN A 173 7.79 5.59 -13.43
CA GLN A 173 8.29 4.33 -12.89
C GLN A 173 9.82 4.23 -13.07
N VAL A 174 10.52 3.89 -11.98
CA VAL A 174 11.98 3.69 -11.95
C VAL A 174 12.29 2.30 -11.42
N GLY A 175 13.12 1.54 -12.11
CA GLY A 175 13.55 0.20 -11.70
C GLY A 175 13.03 -0.90 -12.62
N ASP A 176 12.52 -2.00 -12.06
CA ASP A 176 12.09 -3.18 -12.83
C ASP A 176 10.56 -3.20 -13.00
N THR A 177 10.08 -4.09 -13.85
CA THR A 177 8.65 -4.43 -14.00
C THR A 177 8.07 -4.92 -12.68
N THR A 178 6.79 -4.62 -12.46
CA THR A 178 6.03 -5.08 -11.31
C THR A 178 5.46 -6.49 -11.51
N THR A 179 4.78 -7.05 -10.51
CA THR A 179 4.21 -8.40 -10.54
C THR A 179 3.11 -8.58 -11.60
N GLY A 180 2.31 -7.53 -11.88
CA GLY A 180 1.15 -7.60 -12.77
C GLY A 180 -0.13 -8.12 -12.08
N LYS A 181 -0.25 -7.96 -10.75
CA LYS A 181 -1.45 -8.33 -10.00
C LYS A 181 -2.45 -7.17 -9.97
N PHE A 182 -3.42 -7.21 -10.88
CA PHE A 182 -4.49 -6.21 -10.99
C PHE A 182 -5.84 -6.69 -10.43
N GLN A 183 -5.88 -7.90 -9.84
CA GLN A 183 -7.07 -8.43 -9.20
C GLN A 183 -7.05 -8.13 -7.70
N ALA A 184 -8.24 -7.93 -7.14
CA ALA A 184 -8.45 -7.75 -5.72
C ALA A 184 -9.30 -8.84 -5.10
N SER A 185 -9.26 -8.95 -3.78
CA SER A 185 -9.88 -10.01 -2.99
C SER A 185 -10.71 -9.42 -1.86
N PHE A 186 -11.77 -10.14 -1.48
CA PHE A 186 -12.44 -9.97 -0.20
C PHE A 186 -12.23 -11.19 0.68
N LEU A 187 -12.13 -10.94 1.99
CA LEU A 187 -12.11 -12.01 2.98
C LEU A 187 -13.54 -12.43 3.29
N LEU A 188 -13.89 -13.65 2.89
CA LEU A 188 -15.22 -14.23 3.05
C LEU A 188 -15.19 -15.25 4.17
N TYR A 189 -16.08 -15.07 5.15
CA TYR A 189 -16.27 -15.99 6.27
C TYR A 189 -17.45 -16.93 5.99
N ASP A 190 -17.53 -18.04 6.73
CA ASP A 190 -18.73 -18.88 6.78
C ASP A 190 -19.82 -18.13 7.55
N ALA A 191 -20.51 -17.26 6.84
CA ALA A 191 -21.52 -16.33 7.35
C ALA A 191 -22.62 -16.14 6.30
N PRO A 192 -23.79 -15.61 6.68
CA PRO A 192 -24.89 -15.37 5.74
C PRO A 192 -24.47 -14.45 4.56
N ALA A 193 -24.99 -14.79 3.37
CA ALA A 193 -24.89 -13.91 2.20
C ALA A 193 -25.73 -12.63 2.44
N PRO A 194 -25.40 -11.53 1.77
CA PRO A 194 -24.34 -11.35 0.76
C PRO A 194 -23.00 -10.91 1.32
N GLN A 195 -22.90 -10.51 2.59
CA GLN A 195 -21.71 -9.87 3.15
C GLN A 195 -20.64 -10.88 3.59
N PHE A 196 -21.01 -12.09 3.99
CA PHE A 196 -20.09 -13.11 4.51
C PHE A 196 -19.15 -12.54 5.58
N SER A 197 -19.70 -11.73 6.48
CA SER A 197 -18.95 -10.89 7.40
C SER A 197 -18.36 -11.66 8.59
N ARG A 198 -17.24 -11.15 9.12
CA ARG A 198 -16.60 -11.74 10.30
C ARG A 198 -17.48 -11.71 11.54
N SER A 199 -18.30 -10.68 11.70
CA SER A 199 -19.19 -10.52 12.86
C SER A 199 -20.29 -11.58 12.95
N GLU A 200 -20.65 -12.20 11.79
CA GLU A 200 -21.67 -13.22 11.67
C GLU A 200 -21.08 -14.61 11.38
N ALA A 201 -19.76 -14.74 11.49
CA ALA A 201 -19.06 -15.98 11.16
C ALA A 201 -19.46 -17.14 12.07
N ASN A 202 -19.59 -18.33 11.47
CA ASN A 202 -19.87 -19.57 12.20
C ASN A 202 -18.79 -19.82 13.27
N PRO A 203 -19.14 -19.94 14.55
CA PRO A 203 -18.17 -20.09 15.64
C PRO A 203 -17.51 -21.48 15.70
N ASN A 204 -17.99 -22.45 14.91
CA ASN A 204 -17.50 -23.82 14.96
C ASN A 204 -16.15 -24.04 14.27
N HIS A 205 -15.67 -23.06 13.52
CA HIS A 205 -14.35 -23.09 12.88
C HIS A 205 -13.78 -21.68 12.65
N THR A 206 -12.49 -21.62 12.26
CA THR A 206 -11.76 -20.38 12.05
C THR A 206 -11.30 -20.19 10.59
N TYR A 207 -11.85 -20.96 9.66
CA TYR A 207 -11.51 -20.87 8.24
C TYR A 207 -12.24 -19.70 7.58
N ALA A 208 -11.53 -19.04 6.67
CA ALA A 208 -12.07 -18.03 5.78
C ALA A 208 -11.46 -18.20 4.38
N MET A 209 -12.13 -17.71 3.34
CA MET A 209 -11.61 -17.69 1.97
C MET A 209 -11.20 -16.29 1.57
N LEU A 210 -10.17 -16.19 0.75
CA LEU A 210 -9.70 -14.94 0.16
C LEU A 210 -9.61 -15.07 -1.37
N PRO A 211 -10.75 -15.23 -2.06
CA PRO A 211 -10.77 -15.37 -3.51
C PRO A 211 -10.43 -14.06 -4.22
N LEU A 212 -9.87 -14.15 -5.43
CA LEU A 212 -9.78 -13.02 -6.35
C LEU A 212 -11.16 -12.83 -6.99
N VAL A 213 -11.82 -11.70 -6.78
CA VAL A 213 -13.23 -11.51 -7.13
C VAL A 213 -13.48 -10.39 -8.14
N PHE A 214 -12.60 -9.41 -8.25
CA PHE A 214 -12.71 -8.34 -9.24
C PHE A 214 -11.35 -7.91 -9.78
N LYS A 215 -11.38 -7.16 -10.88
CA LYS A 215 -10.21 -6.51 -11.48
C LYS A 215 -10.30 -5.02 -11.23
N THR A 216 -9.16 -4.35 -11.14
CA THR A 216 -9.09 -2.89 -11.09
C THR A 216 -8.47 -2.35 -12.37
N ALA A 217 -8.99 -1.22 -12.86
CA ALA A 217 -8.40 -0.42 -13.92
C ALA A 217 -8.33 1.05 -13.48
N ASN A 218 -7.51 1.86 -14.14
CA ASN A 218 -7.51 3.30 -13.91
C ASN A 218 -8.75 3.96 -14.53
N ALA A 219 -8.86 5.29 -14.41
CA ALA A 219 -10.01 6.07 -14.88
C ALA A 219 -10.04 6.30 -16.41
N ALA A 220 -8.97 5.93 -17.16
CA ALA A 220 -8.86 6.15 -18.61
C ALA A 220 -9.31 4.96 -19.42
#